data_4556b0efda30013873f438521a842c4e
#
_entry.id   4556b0efda30013873f438521a842c4e
#
_cell.length_a   1.000
_cell.length_b   1.000
_cell.length_c   1.000
_cell.angle_alpha   90.00
_cell.angle_beta   90.00
_cell.angle_gamma   90.00
#
_symmetry.space_group_name_H-M   'P 1'
#
loop_
_entity.id
_entity.type
_entity.pdbx_description
1 polymer ?
#
loop_
_entity_poly.entity_id
_entity_poly.type
_entity_poly.pdbx_seq_one_letter_code
_entity_poly.pdbx_strand_id
1 'polypeptide(L)'
;MKFNCLWRVLLAIFPLDIVSANDPLAGVTQGYFDGKRPFDAVQLVGERGHILIPESGKIESQWVFKAGVLTASPKWDSLVTPDHYQDFRMHVEFNVNSVVDVDPEKNGNSGIYIQKRYELQILNSHGVSEKDYKASYAGSLYRQKKPDKLVSRPAGEWQSYDIVFRAARFKDGKRTENARISVQQNGVLIHDDYALKNKTGAGEKEGASPGSIKFQGHHNPVRFRNAWIQRLDLDEVKENEAPKL
;
A
#
# COMPACT_ATOMS: atom_id res chain seq x y z
N MET A 1 -28.80 -58.02 -18.37
CA MET A 1 -27.95 -56.94 -18.87
C MET A 1 -27.78 -55.92 -17.75
N LYS A 2 -26.61 -55.90 -17.12
CA LYS A 2 -26.27 -54.91 -16.06
C LYS A 2 -25.29 -53.94 -16.66
N PHE A 3 -25.68 -52.69 -16.81
CA PHE A 3 -24.77 -51.57 -17.20
C PHE A 3 -24.12 -51.00 -15.94
N ASN A 4 -22.82 -51.21 -15.79
CA ASN A 4 -22.00 -50.50 -14.81
C ASN A 4 -21.55 -49.15 -15.40
N CYS A 5 -22.03 -48.06 -14.83
CA CYS A 5 -21.58 -46.74 -15.16
C CYS A 5 -20.42 -46.38 -14.24
N LEU A 6 -19.19 -46.44 -14.73
CA LEU A 6 -18.00 -45.92 -14.02
C LEU A 6 -17.94 -44.42 -14.21
N TRP A 7 -18.15 -43.68 -13.13
CA TRP A 7 -17.84 -42.26 -13.07
C TRP A 7 -16.34 -42.10 -12.86
N ARG A 8 -15.64 -41.59 -13.88
CA ARG A 8 -14.26 -41.12 -13.75
C ARG A 8 -14.28 -39.70 -13.14
N VAL A 9 -13.83 -39.60 -11.89
CA VAL A 9 -13.52 -38.29 -11.27
C VAL A 9 -12.21 -37.82 -11.90
N LEU A 10 -12.28 -36.80 -12.75
CA LEU A 10 -11.10 -36.03 -13.16
C LEU A 10 -10.68 -35.11 -12.00
N LEU A 11 -9.64 -35.48 -11.28
CA LEU A 11 -8.92 -34.53 -10.43
C LEU A 11 -8.18 -33.56 -11.34
N ALA A 12 -8.65 -32.32 -11.39
CA ALA A 12 -7.90 -31.21 -11.96
C ALA A 12 -6.70 -30.93 -11.04
N ILE A 13 -5.53 -31.37 -11.47
CA ILE A 13 -4.26 -30.98 -10.85
C ILE A 13 -4.00 -29.54 -11.31
N PHE A 14 -4.28 -28.56 -10.45
CA PHE A 14 -3.77 -27.20 -10.66
C PHE A 14 -2.24 -27.26 -10.50
N PRO A 15 -1.48 -26.67 -11.42
CA PRO A 15 -0.04 -26.56 -11.21
C PRO A 15 0.18 -25.71 -9.96
N LEU A 16 0.87 -26.27 -8.98
CA LEU A 16 1.50 -25.47 -7.92
C LEU A 16 2.52 -24.58 -8.63
N ASP A 17 2.23 -23.29 -8.67
CA ASP A 17 3.22 -22.30 -9.08
C ASP A 17 4.45 -22.50 -8.19
N ILE A 18 5.57 -22.85 -8.81
CA ILE A 18 6.85 -22.99 -8.11
C ILE A 18 7.27 -21.56 -7.72
N VAL A 19 6.93 -21.19 -6.50
CA VAL A 19 7.40 -19.95 -5.89
C VAL A 19 8.93 -20.03 -5.83
N SER A 20 9.61 -19.11 -6.48
CA SER A 20 11.08 -19.07 -6.50
C SER A 20 11.60 -18.91 -5.07
N ALA A 21 12.43 -19.83 -4.62
CA ALA A 21 13.02 -19.86 -3.28
C ALA A 21 13.91 -18.63 -2.94
N ASN A 22 14.02 -17.67 -3.88
CA ASN A 22 14.82 -16.45 -3.74
C ASN A 22 13.96 -15.18 -3.58
N ASP A 23 12.64 -15.31 -3.42
CA ASP A 23 11.74 -14.17 -3.26
C ASP A 23 11.52 -13.88 -1.76
N PRO A 24 12.05 -12.75 -1.22
CA PRO A 24 12.01 -12.49 0.21
C PRO A 24 10.61 -12.26 0.78
N LEU A 25 9.62 -11.96 -0.05
CA LEU A 25 8.22 -11.78 0.36
C LEU A 25 7.31 -12.93 -0.09
N ALA A 26 7.83 -13.89 -0.87
CA ALA A 26 7.06 -15.05 -1.33
C ALA A 26 6.52 -15.85 -0.13
N GLY A 27 5.21 -16.01 -0.06
CA GLY A 27 4.53 -16.71 1.04
C GLY A 27 4.31 -15.87 2.31
N VAL A 28 5.16 -14.89 2.59
CA VAL A 28 5.04 -14.02 3.77
C VAL A 28 3.81 -13.11 3.66
N THR A 29 3.50 -12.63 2.46
CA THR A 29 2.41 -11.67 2.23
C THR A 29 1.03 -12.23 2.51
N GLN A 30 0.77 -13.51 2.24
CA GLN A 30 -0.55 -14.12 2.47
C GLN A 30 -0.95 -14.13 3.94
N GLY A 31 0.01 -14.33 4.87
CA GLY A 31 -0.24 -14.31 6.31
C GLY A 31 -0.52 -12.91 6.88
N TYR A 32 -0.10 -11.86 6.18
CA TYR A 32 -0.27 -10.47 6.66
C TYR A 32 -1.56 -9.79 6.19
N PHE A 33 -2.28 -10.37 5.23
CA PHE A 33 -3.52 -9.81 4.70
C PHE A 33 -4.78 -10.41 5.34
N ASP A 34 -4.75 -10.65 6.64
CA ASP A 34 -5.89 -11.22 7.38
C ASP A 34 -7.00 -10.21 7.74
N GLY A 35 -6.82 -8.95 7.35
CA GLY A 35 -7.76 -7.85 7.61
C GLY A 35 -7.85 -7.42 9.08
N LYS A 36 -7.04 -8.00 9.98
CA LYS A 36 -7.06 -7.71 11.41
C LYS A 36 -5.92 -6.79 11.80
N ARG A 37 -6.23 -5.81 12.64
CA ARG A 37 -5.20 -5.00 13.27
C ARG A 37 -4.43 -5.84 14.29
N PRO A 38 -3.10 -5.95 14.18
CA PRO A 38 -2.27 -6.62 15.17
C PRO A 38 -2.32 -5.92 16.53
N PHE A 39 -2.07 -6.68 17.58
CA PHE A 39 -2.02 -6.16 18.95
C PHE A 39 -0.95 -5.05 19.13
N ASP A 40 0.22 -5.24 18.52
CA ASP A 40 1.38 -4.34 18.58
C ASP A 40 1.39 -3.27 17.49
N ALA A 41 0.34 -3.18 16.67
CA ALA A 41 0.24 -2.14 15.65
C ALA A 41 -0.02 -0.76 16.27
N VAL A 42 0.73 0.22 15.79
CA VAL A 42 0.56 1.64 16.12
C VAL A 42 -0.64 2.19 15.36
N GLN A 43 -1.60 2.77 16.06
CA GLN A 43 -2.73 3.46 15.45
C GLN A 43 -2.28 4.84 14.93
N LEU A 44 -2.36 5.05 13.62
CA LEU A 44 -2.02 6.33 12.98
C LEU A 44 -3.23 7.28 12.95
N VAL A 45 -4.40 6.76 12.52
CA VAL A 45 -5.70 7.46 12.55
C VAL A 45 -6.73 6.52 13.14
N GLY A 46 -7.28 6.85 14.27
CA GLY A 46 -8.27 6.05 15.00
C GLY A 46 -9.53 6.84 15.34
N GLU A 47 -10.46 6.21 16.06
CA GLU A 47 -11.74 6.84 16.44
C GLU A 47 -11.57 8.11 17.27
N ARG A 48 -10.54 8.18 18.11
CA ARG A 48 -10.34 9.26 19.09
C ARG A 48 -9.30 10.29 18.69
N GLY A 49 -8.60 10.12 17.57
CA GLY A 49 -7.55 11.04 17.12
C GLY A 49 -6.59 10.42 16.12
N HIS A 50 -5.54 11.19 15.83
CA HIS A 50 -4.41 10.76 15.01
C HIS A 50 -3.09 11.21 15.64
N ILE A 51 -1.99 10.52 15.27
CA ILE A 51 -0.64 10.85 15.73
C ILE A 51 0.21 11.54 14.67
N LEU A 52 -0.34 11.74 13.47
CA LEU A 52 0.37 12.34 12.35
C LEU A 52 0.69 13.82 12.63
N ILE A 53 1.84 14.28 12.17
CA ILE A 53 2.35 15.64 12.34
C ILE A 53 2.55 16.31 10.98
N PRO A 54 2.49 17.67 10.90
CA PRO A 54 2.76 18.38 9.65
C PRO A 54 4.16 18.10 9.10
N GLU A 55 4.27 17.75 7.82
CA GLU A 55 5.57 17.55 7.16
C GLU A 55 6.42 18.81 7.14
N SER A 56 5.77 19.97 7.11
CA SER A 56 6.42 21.27 7.09
C SER A 56 7.11 21.66 8.40
N GLY A 57 6.94 20.86 9.47
CA GLY A 57 7.42 21.19 10.83
C GLY A 57 6.62 22.28 11.54
N LYS A 58 5.53 22.79 10.96
CA LYS A 58 4.62 23.73 11.60
C LYS A 58 3.91 23.08 12.79
N ILE A 59 3.51 23.88 13.77
CA ILE A 59 2.83 23.37 14.98
C ILE A 59 1.42 22.87 14.64
N GLU A 60 0.74 23.53 13.69
CA GLU A 60 -0.64 23.20 13.33
C GLU A 60 -0.76 22.79 11.87
N SER A 61 -1.55 21.75 11.64
CA SER A 61 -2.01 21.33 10.33
C SER A 61 -3.37 21.95 10.02
N GLN A 62 -3.64 22.17 8.73
CA GLN A 62 -4.96 22.57 8.25
C GLN A 62 -5.86 21.34 7.94
N TRP A 63 -5.40 20.14 8.22
CA TRP A 63 -6.24 18.96 8.14
C TRP A 63 -7.25 18.92 9.27
N VAL A 64 -8.46 18.48 8.99
CA VAL A 64 -9.56 18.45 9.96
C VAL A 64 -9.79 17.04 10.44
N PHE A 65 -9.70 16.84 11.75
CA PHE A 65 -10.11 15.59 12.39
C PHE A 65 -11.49 15.73 13.01
N LYS A 66 -12.45 14.87 12.60
CA LYS A 66 -13.81 14.85 13.16
C LYS A 66 -14.39 13.44 13.10
N ALA A 67 -14.92 12.97 14.23
CA ALA A 67 -15.63 11.68 14.34
C ALA A 67 -14.83 10.48 13.73
N GLY A 68 -13.56 10.36 14.09
CA GLY A 68 -12.70 9.28 13.62
C GLY A 68 -12.17 9.43 12.19
N VAL A 69 -12.51 10.53 11.51
CA VAL A 69 -12.11 10.81 10.13
C VAL A 69 -11.17 12.00 10.08
N LEU A 70 -10.03 11.81 9.44
CA LEU A 70 -9.04 12.83 9.14
C LEU A 70 -9.21 13.25 7.68
N THR A 71 -9.51 14.53 7.44
CA THR A 71 -9.76 15.09 6.10
C THR A 71 -8.58 15.96 5.68
N ALA A 72 -8.02 15.68 4.50
CA ALA A 72 -6.92 16.45 3.94
C ALA A 72 -7.30 17.90 3.70
N SER A 73 -6.35 18.80 3.97
CA SER A 73 -6.49 20.21 3.64
C SER A 73 -6.54 20.43 2.12
N PRO A 74 -7.32 21.39 1.62
CA PRO A 74 -7.28 21.81 0.23
C PRO A 74 -5.98 22.55 -0.16
N LYS A 75 -5.03 22.70 0.75
CA LYS A 75 -3.71 23.27 0.50
C LYS A 75 -2.67 22.15 0.39
N TRP A 76 -1.50 22.49 -0.16
CA TRP A 76 -0.31 21.61 -0.16
C TRP A 76 0.25 21.53 1.27
N ASP A 77 -0.38 20.73 2.10
CA ASP A 77 0.09 20.42 3.44
C ASP A 77 -0.07 18.93 3.66
N SER A 78 1.04 18.24 3.82
CA SER A 78 1.05 16.79 4.03
C SER A 78 1.29 16.46 5.50
N LEU A 79 0.78 15.34 5.94
CA LEU A 79 1.07 14.82 7.26
C LEU A 79 2.01 13.61 7.16
N VAL A 80 2.87 13.46 8.17
CA VAL A 80 3.82 12.34 8.26
C VAL A 80 3.71 11.66 9.61
N THR A 81 4.11 10.39 9.67
CA THR A 81 4.30 9.71 10.96
C THR A 81 5.49 10.35 11.70
N PRO A 82 5.38 10.56 13.03
CA PRO A 82 6.52 11.02 13.84
C PRO A 82 7.64 9.97 13.86
N ASP A 83 7.28 8.70 13.84
CA ASP A 83 8.21 7.59 13.79
C ASP A 83 8.62 7.25 12.35
N HIS A 84 9.78 6.60 12.23
CA HIS A 84 10.33 6.06 10.99
C HIS A 84 10.22 4.54 10.97
N TYR A 85 9.99 3.98 9.78
CA TYR A 85 9.74 2.56 9.56
C TYR A 85 10.70 2.01 8.51
N GLN A 86 11.23 0.81 8.77
CA GLN A 86 12.07 0.04 7.83
C GLN A 86 11.17 -0.93 7.08
N ASP A 87 10.94 -2.09 7.64
CA ASP A 87 10.00 -3.08 7.13
C ASP A 87 8.72 -3.00 7.95
N PHE A 88 7.58 -3.13 7.29
CA PHE A 88 6.30 -3.00 7.99
C PHE A 88 5.14 -3.60 7.21
N ARG A 89 4.03 -3.86 7.91
CA ARG A 89 2.70 -3.91 7.30
C ARG A 89 1.86 -2.72 7.76
N MET A 90 0.98 -2.27 6.88
CA MET A 90 0.14 -1.10 7.12
C MET A 90 -1.23 -1.32 6.51
N HIS A 91 -2.26 -0.84 7.21
CA HIS A 91 -3.61 -0.69 6.69
C HIS A 91 -4.00 0.78 6.70
N VAL A 92 -4.75 1.21 5.70
CA VAL A 92 -5.36 2.54 5.67
C VAL A 92 -6.67 2.51 4.90
N GLU A 93 -7.73 3.04 5.51
CA GLU A 93 -8.97 3.31 4.79
C GLU A 93 -8.98 4.76 4.30
N PHE A 94 -9.38 4.95 3.05
CA PHE A 94 -9.48 6.26 2.43
C PHE A 94 -10.77 6.42 1.64
N ASN A 95 -11.17 7.67 1.43
CA ASN A 95 -12.35 7.99 0.64
C ASN A 95 -12.04 9.22 -0.20
N VAL A 96 -12.13 9.06 -1.52
CA VAL A 96 -11.95 10.15 -2.47
C VAL A 96 -13.25 10.90 -2.65
N ASN A 97 -13.16 12.22 -2.72
CA ASN A 97 -14.33 13.05 -2.87
C ASN A 97 -14.93 12.94 -4.29
N SER A 98 -16.22 13.17 -4.40
CA SER A 98 -16.97 13.17 -5.67
C SER A 98 -16.80 14.44 -6.50
N VAL A 99 -15.78 15.26 -6.24
CA VAL A 99 -15.47 16.39 -7.11
C VAL A 99 -15.04 15.85 -8.46
N VAL A 100 -15.84 16.11 -9.47
CA VAL A 100 -15.53 15.79 -10.86
C VAL A 100 -14.79 16.99 -11.46
N ASP A 101 -13.49 16.91 -11.59
CA ASP A 101 -12.72 17.83 -12.41
C ASP A 101 -12.60 17.26 -13.84
N VAL A 102 -12.50 18.14 -14.84
CA VAL A 102 -12.24 17.76 -16.24
C VAL A 102 -10.88 17.11 -16.41
N ASP A 103 -9.94 17.40 -15.51
CA ASP A 103 -8.64 16.75 -15.44
C ASP A 103 -8.72 15.55 -14.49
N PRO A 104 -8.66 14.30 -15.00
CA PRO A 104 -8.73 13.13 -14.15
C PRO A 104 -7.69 13.11 -13.02
N GLU A 105 -6.51 13.70 -13.23
CA GLU A 105 -5.44 13.74 -12.22
C GLU A 105 -5.73 14.73 -11.07
N LYS A 106 -6.81 15.50 -11.14
CA LYS A 106 -7.28 16.38 -10.07
C LYS A 106 -8.46 15.82 -9.29
N ASN A 107 -8.96 14.66 -9.64
CA ASN A 107 -10.14 14.05 -9.02
C ASN A 107 -9.77 13.22 -7.80
N GLY A 108 -9.84 13.81 -6.61
CA GLY A 108 -9.54 13.12 -5.35
C GLY A 108 -8.07 12.73 -5.24
N ASN A 109 -7.17 13.57 -5.74
CA ASN A 109 -5.74 13.30 -5.77
C ASN A 109 -5.12 13.37 -4.37
N SER A 110 -4.43 12.32 -4.01
CA SER A 110 -3.63 12.13 -2.81
C SER A 110 -2.69 10.93 -3.02
N GLY A 111 -1.95 10.54 -1.98
CA GLY A 111 -1.10 9.36 -2.03
C GLY A 111 -0.58 8.98 -0.65
N ILE A 112 -0.21 7.73 -0.50
CA ILE A 112 0.57 7.24 0.64
C ILE A 112 2.02 7.11 0.18
N TYR A 113 2.91 7.95 0.73
CA TYR A 113 4.33 7.85 0.49
C TYR A 113 4.98 6.96 1.53
N ILE A 114 5.49 5.84 1.08
CA ILE A 114 6.22 4.87 1.87
C ILE A 114 7.65 5.37 2.03
N GLN A 115 8.08 5.53 3.28
CA GLN A 115 9.38 6.13 3.66
C GLN A 115 9.62 7.52 3.02
N LYS A 116 8.56 8.26 2.66
CA LYS A 116 8.62 9.51 1.88
C LYS A 116 9.31 9.35 0.50
N ARG A 117 9.50 8.14 0.03
CA ARG A 117 10.25 7.79 -1.21
C ARG A 117 9.36 7.26 -2.31
N TYR A 118 8.44 6.34 -1.98
CA TYR A 118 7.64 5.59 -2.95
C TYR A 118 6.16 5.89 -2.75
N GLU A 119 5.50 6.34 -3.79
CA GLU A 119 4.10 6.73 -3.74
C GLU A 119 3.18 5.61 -4.23
N LEU A 120 2.23 5.23 -3.37
CA LEU A 120 1.04 4.48 -3.74
C LEU A 120 -0.10 5.48 -3.96
N GLN A 121 -0.54 5.60 -5.20
CA GLN A 121 -1.45 6.65 -5.64
C GLN A 121 -2.88 6.46 -5.14
N ILE A 122 -3.49 7.55 -4.69
CA ILE A 122 -4.92 7.68 -4.41
C ILE A 122 -5.51 8.67 -5.41
N LEU A 123 -6.53 8.23 -6.15
CA LEU A 123 -7.21 9.03 -7.16
C LEU A 123 -8.63 8.48 -7.39
N ASN A 124 -9.56 9.29 -7.88
CA ASN A 124 -10.82 8.77 -8.40
C ASN A 124 -10.60 8.19 -9.80
N SER A 125 -10.40 6.89 -9.88
CA SER A 125 -10.16 6.16 -11.13
C SER A 125 -11.20 5.07 -11.40
N HIS A 126 -12.33 5.10 -10.67
CA HIS A 126 -13.41 4.16 -10.90
C HIS A 126 -13.98 4.30 -12.33
N GLY A 127 -14.22 3.18 -13.00
CA GLY A 127 -14.79 3.14 -14.35
C GLY A 127 -13.80 3.43 -15.49
N VAL A 128 -12.55 3.76 -15.19
CA VAL A 128 -11.52 3.87 -16.24
C VAL A 128 -11.19 2.49 -16.81
N SER A 129 -11.23 2.37 -18.14
CA SER A 129 -10.96 1.10 -18.82
C SER A 129 -9.48 0.69 -18.70
N GLU A 130 -9.20 -0.60 -18.78
CA GLU A 130 -7.82 -1.12 -18.65
C GLU A 130 -6.86 -0.53 -19.69
N LYS A 131 -7.35 -0.33 -20.93
CA LYS A 131 -6.56 0.25 -22.04
C LYS A 131 -6.16 1.71 -21.79
N ASP A 132 -6.99 2.46 -21.05
CA ASP A 132 -6.81 3.88 -20.76
C ASP A 132 -6.17 4.12 -19.40
N TYR A 133 -5.99 3.05 -18.58
CA TYR A 133 -5.46 3.15 -17.24
C TYR A 133 -3.96 3.44 -17.23
N LYS A 134 -3.59 4.52 -16.56
CA LYS A 134 -2.20 5.00 -16.48
C LYS A 134 -1.54 4.58 -15.16
N ALA A 135 -0.21 4.50 -15.15
CA ALA A 135 0.57 4.28 -13.93
C ALA A 135 0.59 5.50 -12.97
N SER A 136 -0.23 6.52 -13.22
CA SER A 136 -0.52 7.65 -12.34
C SER A 136 -1.92 7.59 -11.72
N TYR A 137 -2.68 6.49 -11.95
CA TYR A 137 -4.04 6.32 -11.45
C TYR A 137 -4.06 5.49 -10.16
N ALA A 138 -5.23 5.41 -9.52
CA ALA A 138 -5.40 4.77 -8.22
C ALA A 138 -4.76 3.38 -8.14
N GLY A 139 -4.14 3.06 -7.02
CA GLY A 139 -3.45 1.79 -6.81
C GLY A 139 -2.12 1.65 -7.55
N SER A 140 -1.72 2.62 -8.38
CA SER A 140 -0.42 2.57 -9.04
C SER A 140 0.72 2.87 -8.07
N LEU A 141 1.83 2.16 -8.24
CA LEU A 141 3.13 2.62 -7.79
C LEU A 141 3.55 3.74 -8.76
N TYR A 142 3.39 4.98 -8.31
CA TYR A 142 3.29 6.16 -9.17
C TYR A 142 4.38 6.24 -10.23
N ARG A 143 3.96 6.20 -11.51
CA ARG A 143 4.81 6.18 -12.72
C ARG A 143 5.79 5.02 -12.83
N GLN A 144 5.65 3.97 -11.99
CA GLN A 144 6.46 2.76 -12.09
C GLN A 144 5.65 1.55 -12.57
N LYS A 145 4.46 1.34 -11.99
CA LYS A 145 3.62 0.18 -12.31
C LYS A 145 2.16 0.51 -12.04
N LYS A 146 1.28 0.24 -13.02
CA LYS A 146 -0.17 0.24 -12.79
C LYS A 146 -0.57 -1.03 -12.01
N PRO A 147 -1.70 -1.02 -11.28
CA PRO A 147 -2.19 -2.20 -10.59
C PRO A 147 -2.50 -3.32 -11.57
N ASP A 148 -2.30 -4.57 -11.13
CA ASP A 148 -2.60 -5.76 -11.94
C ASP A 148 -4.11 -6.00 -12.09
N LYS A 149 -4.91 -5.44 -11.16
CA LYS A 149 -6.38 -5.49 -11.19
C LYS A 149 -6.95 -4.11 -10.83
N LEU A 150 -7.94 -3.66 -11.60
CA LEU A 150 -8.61 -2.38 -11.39
C LEU A 150 -9.82 -2.58 -10.47
N VAL A 151 -9.67 -2.25 -9.20
CA VAL A 151 -10.66 -2.52 -8.15
C VAL A 151 -11.09 -1.28 -7.36
N SER A 152 -10.83 -0.10 -7.90
CA SER A 152 -11.27 1.16 -7.31
C SER A 152 -12.79 1.23 -7.22
N ARG A 153 -13.31 1.68 -6.08
CA ARG A 153 -14.74 1.95 -5.86
C ARG A 153 -15.12 3.35 -6.34
N PRO A 154 -16.40 3.60 -6.57
CA PRO A 154 -16.90 4.95 -6.88
C PRO A 154 -16.45 5.99 -5.86
N ALA A 155 -16.29 7.24 -6.30
CA ALA A 155 -16.04 8.36 -5.40
C ALA A 155 -17.15 8.46 -4.34
N GLY A 156 -16.78 8.78 -3.10
CA GLY A 156 -17.69 8.81 -1.96
C GLY A 156 -17.75 7.49 -1.18
N GLU A 157 -17.31 6.37 -1.74
CA GLU A 157 -17.20 5.10 -1.04
C GLU A 157 -15.83 4.97 -0.32
N TRP A 158 -15.84 4.29 0.82
CA TRP A 158 -14.61 3.93 1.53
C TRP A 158 -13.88 2.80 0.82
N GLN A 159 -12.58 2.96 0.70
CA GLN A 159 -11.65 2.02 0.10
C GLN A 159 -10.51 1.74 1.09
N SER A 160 -9.78 0.65 0.90
CA SER A 160 -8.61 0.35 1.71
C SER A 160 -7.38 0.04 0.86
N TYR A 161 -6.22 0.34 1.43
CA TYR A 161 -4.96 -0.28 1.08
C TYR A 161 -4.45 -1.09 2.27
N ASP A 162 -4.07 -2.33 2.00
CA ASP A 162 -3.27 -3.17 2.86
C ASP A 162 -1.91 -3.35 2.20
N ILE A 163 -0.85 -3.01 2.93
CA ILE A 163 0.51 -2.88 2.40
C ILE A 163 1.45 -3.75 3.23
N VAL A 164 2.28 -4.55 2.56
CA VAL A 164 3.49 -5.16 3.14
C VAL A 164 4.68 -4.58 2.40
N PHE A 165 5.62 -4.01 3.14
CA PHE A 165 6.78 -3.32 2.58
C PHE A 165 8.06 -3.82 3.23
N ARG A 166 9.04 -4.17 2.39
CA ARG A 166 10.42 -4.44 2.75
C ARG A 166 11.31 -3.35 2.15
N ALA A 167 12.04 -2.66 3.01
CA ALA A 167 12.92 -1.57 2.58
C ALA A 167 14.09 -2.08 1.73
N ALA A 168 14.65 -1.20 0.91
CA ALA A 168 15.88 -1.47 0.19
C ALA A 168 17.03 -1.80 1.17
N ARG A 169 17.87 -2.74 0.80
CA ARG A 169 19.08 -3.08 1.58
C ARG A 169 20.30 -2.40 1.01
N PHE A 170 21.18 -1.99 1.91
CA PHE A 170 22.40 -1.25 1.58
C PHE A 170 23.60 -1.88 2.29
N LYS A 171 24.72 -1.95 1.61
CA LYS A 171 26.01 -2.31 2.16
C LYS A 171 27.06 -1.30 1.68
N ASP A 172 27.84 -0.74 2.57
CA ASP A 172 28.89 0.24 2.28
C ASP A 172 28.39 1.43 1.44
N GLY A 173 27.17 1.94 1.77
CA GLY A 173 26.50 3.04 1.08
C GLY A 173 25.94 2.71 -0.30
N LYS A 174 26.07 1.47 -0.78
CA LYS A 174 25.53 1.01 -2.05
C LYS A 174 24.29 0.16 -1.83
N ARG A 175 23.25 0.38 -2.65
CA ARG A 175 22.04 -0.46 -2.63
C ARG A 175 22.41 -1.86 -3.16
N THR A 176 22.14 -2.88 -2.33
CA THR A 176 22.33 -4.29 -2.67
C THR A 176 21.05 -4.98 -3.08
N GLU A 177 19.91 -4.56 -2.51
CA GLU A 177 18.58 -5.06 -2.86
C GLU A 177 17.59 -3.91 -3.01
N ASN A 178 16.69 -4.02 -3.97
CA ASN A 178 15.59 -3.06 -4.12
C ASN A 178 14.62 -3.17 -2.95
N ALA A 179 13.93 -2.07 -2.63
CA ALA A 179 12.72 -2.17 -1.82
C ALA A 179 11.67 -2.99 -2.55
N ARG A 180 10.85 -3.73 -1.79
CA ARG A 180 9.80 -4.61 -2.32
C ARG A 180 8.47 -4.28 -1.65
N ILE A 181 7.40 -4.45 -2.40
CA ILE A 181 6.06 -4.10 -1.92
C ILE A 181 5.01 -5.07 -2.45
N SER A 182 4.13 -5.50 -1.54
CA SER A 182 2.84 -6.11 -1.90
C SER A 182 1.70 -5.23 -1.42
N VAL A 183 0.66 -5.10 -2.24
CA VAL A 183 -0.49 -4.24 -1.94
C VAL A 183 -1.78 -4.96 -2.28
N GLN A 184 -2.72 -4.97 -1.34
CA GLN A 184 -4.12 -5.19 -1.64
C GLN A 184 -4.88 -3.86 -1.66
N GLN A 185 -5.79 -3.71 -2.61
CA GLN A 185 -6.80 -2.66 -2.62
C GLN A 185 -8.18 -3.32 -2.47
N ASN A 186 -8.93 -2.90 -1.47
CA ASN A 186 -10.27 -3.46 -1.19
C ASN A 186 -10.27 -5.00 -1.03
N GLY A 187 -9.20 -5.56 -0.44
CA GLY A 187 -9.01 -7.01 -0.25
C GLY A 187 -8.54 -7.77 -1.49
N VAL A 188 -8.27 -7.10 -2.61
CA VAL A 188 -7.77 -7.74 -3.84
C VAL A 188 -6.30 -7.38 -4.04
N LEU A 189 -5.44 -8.40 -4.22
CA LEU A 189 -4.02 -8.22 -4.50
C LEU A 189 -3.83 -7.52 -5.85
N ILE A 190 -3.21 -6.33 -5.84
CA ILE A 190 -2.95 -5.48 -7.01
C ILE A 190 -1.47 -5.32 -7.32
N HIS A 191 -0.60 -5.58 -6.35
CA HIS A 191 0.84 -5.74 -6.52
C HIS A 191 1.29 -6.89 -5.65
N ASP A 192 2.04 -7.81 -6.22
CA ASP A 192 2.62 -8.94 -5.51
C ASP A 192 4.13 -8.84 -5.57
N ASP A 193 4.76 -8.67 -4.41
CA ASP A 193 6.20 -8.60 -4.19
C ASP A 193 6.98 -7.82 -5.27
N TYR A 194 6.45 -6.68 -5.68
CA TYR A 194 7.06 -5.87 -6.73
C TYR A 194 8.33 -5.17 -6.25
N ALA A 195 9.45 -5.38 -6.96
CA ALA A 195 10.70 -4.69 -6.71
C ALA A 195 10.65 -3.24 -7.21
N LEU A 196 10.67 -2.28 -6.30
CA LEU A 196 10.66 -0.85 -6.59
C LEU A 196 11.99 -0.42 -7.20
N LYS A 197 11.97 0.05 -8.43
CA LYS A 197 13.19 0.39 -9.18
C LYS A 197 13.83 1.68 -8.69
N ASN A 198 13.00 2.68 -8.45
CA ASN A 198 13.42 4.03 -8.07
C ASN A 198 12.38 4.67 -7.14
N LYS A 199 12.79 5.74 -6.45
CA LYS A 199 11.85 6.62 -5.76
C LYS A 199 10.87 7.27 -6.74
N THR A 200 9.69 7.67 -6.25
CA THR A 200 8.78 8.57 -6.97
C THR A 200 9.44 9.93 -7.18
N GLY A 201 9.13 10.62 -8.28
CA GLY A 201 9.77 11.89 -8.65
C GLY A 201 9.85 12.90 -7.50
N ALA A 202 8.73 13.14 -6.80
CA ALA A 202 8.66 14.01 -5.63
C ALA A 202 9.12 13.36 -4.30
N GLY A 203 9.54 12.09 -4.33
CA GLY A 203 10.02 11.38 -3.14
C GLY A 203 11.43 11.79 -2.74
N GLU A 204 11.77 11.52 -1.48
CA GLU A 204 13.13 11.70 -0.95
C GLU A 204 14.12 10.72 -1.57
N LYS A 205 15.40 11.02 -1.46
CA LYS A 205 16.48 10.13 -1.94
C LYS A 205 16.45 8.80 -1.18
N GLU A 206 16.66 7.72 -1.91
CA GLU A 206 16.83 6.40 -1.29
C GLU A 206 18.09 6.34 -0.41
N GLY A 207 18.02 5.55 0.64
CA GLY A 207 19.11 5.34 1.58
C GLY A 207 18.78 4.24 2.57
N ALA A 208 19.78 3.83 3.35
CA ALA A 208 19.67 2.74 4.33
C ALA A 208 18.76 3.10 5.53
N SER A 209 18.58 4.38 5.82
CA SER A 209 17.81 4.81 7.00
C SER A 209 16.32 4.55 6.82
N PRO A 210 15.60 4.15 7.88
CA PRO A 210 14.14 4.15 7.90
C PRO A 210 13.57 5.51 7.52
N GLY A 211 12.32 5.55 7.06
CA GLY A 211 11.64 6.81 6.73
C GLY A 211 10.20 6.86 7.23
N SER A 212 9.66 8.07 7.33
CA SER A 212 8.26 8.30 7.72
C SER A 212 7.29 7.87 6.62
N ILE A 213 6.07 7.55 7.02
CA ILE A 213 4.95 7.40 6.11
C ILE A 213 4.28 8.76 5.95
N LYS A 214 4.07 9.18 4.69
CA LYS A 214 3.44 10.47 4.40
C LYS A 214 2.06 10.27 3.81
N PHE A 215 1.10 10.97 4.38
CA PHE A 215 -0.24 11.16 3.86
C PHE A 215 -0.24 12.47 3.06
N GLN A 216 -0.39 12.38 1.75
CA GLN A 216 -0.22 13.54 0.88
C GLN A 216 -1.44 14.45 0.91
N GLY A 217 -1.23 15.76 1.14
CA GLY A 217 -2.16 16.81 0.81
C GLY A 217 -1.92 17.29 -0.63
N HIS A 218 -2.96 17.27 -1.46
CA HIS A 218 -2.86 17.63 -2.87
C HIS A 218 -4.12 18.36 -3.37
N HIS A 219 -4.49 19.47 -2.72
CA HIS A 219 -5.67 20.30 -3.03
C HIS A 219 -7.03 19.59 -2.98
N ASN A 220 -7.08 18.32 -2.70
CA ASN A 220 -8.32 17.55 -2.65
C ASN A 220 -8.60 17.09 -1.22
N PRO A 221 -9.85 17.23 -0.74
CA PRO A 221 -10.22 16.86 0.62
C PRO A 221 -10.43 15.33 0.72
N VAL A 222 -9.39 14.55 0.44
CA VAL A 222 -9.40 13.10 0.64
C VAL A 222 -9.51 12.82 2.13
N ARG A 223 -10.32 11.83 2.48
CA ARG A 223 -10.61 11.44 3.86
C ARG A 223 -9.88 10.15 4.21
N PHE A 224 -9.37 10.07 5.43
CA PHE A 224 -8.68 8.90 5.96
C PHE A 224 -9.27 8.50 7.30
N ARG A 225 -9.31 7.19 7.58
CA ARG A 225 -9.68 6.61 8.87
C ARG A 225 -9.03 5.26 9.06
N ASN A 226 -9.15 4.68 10.24
CA ASN A 226 -8.71 3.32 10.55
C ASN A 226 -7.34 2.99 9.95
N ALA A 227 -6.37 3.90 10.11
CA ALA A 227 -5.01 3.68 9.63
C ALA A 227 -4.13 3.19 10.79
N TRP A 228 -3.40 2.09 10.55
CA TRP A 228 -2.44 1.54 11.50
C TRP A 228 -1.23 0.95 10.78
N ILE A 229 -0.12 0.83 11.51
CA ILE A 229 1.13 0.28 11.01
C ILE A 229 1.78 -0.62 12.07
N GLN A 230 2.33 -1.75 11.63
CA GLN A 230 3.11 -2.65 12.46
C GLN A 230 4.51 -2.80 11.86
N ARG A 231 5.54 -2.69 12.70
CA ARG A 231 6.92 -2.99 12.31
C ARG A 231 7.06 -4.48 12.05
N LEU A 232 7.82 -4.81 11.04
CA LEU A 232 8.21 -6.19 10.73
C LEU A 232 9.73 -6.30 10.75
N ASP A 233 10.22 -7.52 10.96
CA ASP A 233 11.59 -7.90 10.67
C ASP A 233 11.56 -9.00 9.59
N LEU A 234 11.76 -8.58 8.35
CA LEU A 234 11.68 -9.48 7.19
C LEU A 234 13.05 -10.11 6.85
N ASP A 235 14.09 -9.80 7.59
CA ASP A 235 15.39 -10.48 7.44
C ASP A 235 15.44 -11.76 8.29
N GLU A 236 14.75 -11.80 9.45
CA GLU A 236 14.66 -13.01 10.30
C GLU A 236 13.84 -14.14 9.67
N VAL A 237 12.87 -13.83 8.79
CA VAL A 237 11.99 -14.84 8.17
C VAL A 237 12.79 -15.82 7.29
N LYS A 238 13.93 -15.41 6.73
CA LYS A 238 14.77 -16.27 5.88
C LYS A 238 15.49 -17.39 6.65
N GLU A 239 15.77 -17.22 7.94
CA GLU A 239 16.50 -18.23 8.71
C GLU A 239 15.61 -19.37 9.24
N ASN A 240 14.32 -19.12 9.43
CA ASN A 240 13.38 -20.09 10.01
C ASN A 240 12.70 -21.00 8.99
N GLU A 241 12.72 -20.67 7.69
CA GLU A 241 12.07 -21.46 6.63
C GLU A 241 13.00 -22.39 5.85
N ALA A 242 14.30 -22.44 6.17
CA ALA A 242 15.18 -23.45 5.61
C ALA A 242 14.77 -24.82 6.15
N PRO A 243 14.30 -25.77 5.33
CA PRO A 243 14.00 -27.12 5.80
C PRO A 243 15.31 -27.71 6.33
N LYS A 244 15.32 -28.12 7.60
CA LYS A 244 16.38 -28.94 8.15
C LYS A 244 16.36 -30.27 7.38
N LEU A 245 17.35 -30.45 6.49
CA LEU A 245 17.62 -31.71 5.82
C LEU A 245 18.09 -32.76 6.83
#